data_65e51338a584dabead8a91955f552bf9
#
_entry.id   65e51338a584dabead8a91955f552bf9
#
_cell.length_a   1.000
_cell.length_b   1.000
_cell.length_c   1.000
_cell.angle_alpha   90.00
_cell.angle_beta   90.00
_cell.angle_gamma   90.00
#
_symmetry.space_group_name_H-M   'P 1'
#
loop_
_entity.id
_entity.type
_entity.pdbx_description
1 polymer ?
#
loop_
_entity_poly.entity_id
_entity_poly.type
_entity_poly.pdbx_seq_one_letter_code
_entity_poly.pdbx_strand_id
1 'polypeptide(L)' 'MPTRVRRVELAQAALDAYLHAEGADRRWTGGVPACEVVDLITDLLLFAKETGHDPCSVLGRAKRHLQAEAGERC' A
#
# COMPACT_ATOMS: atom_id res chain seq x y z
N MET A 1 -15.76 11.19 2.68
CA MET A 1 -14.72 10.27 2.20
C MET A 1 -13.89 10.94 1.11
N PRO A 2 -12.57 10.80 1.12
CA PRO A 2 -11.76 11.35 0.05
C PRO A 2 -12.08 10.64 -1.28
N THR A 3 -11.88 11.35 -2.38
CA THR A 3 -12.05 10.77 -3.70
C THR A 3 -10.99 9.71 -3.96
N ARG A 4 -11.22 8.87 -4.98
CA ARG A 4 -10.25 7.85 -5.38
C ARG A 4 -8.89 8.47 -5.74
N VAL A 5 -8.91 9.60 -6.47
CA VAL A 5 -7.70 10.32 -6.85
C VAL A 5 -6.93 10.76 -5.61
N ARG A 6 -7.63 11.33 -4.62
CA ARG A 6 -6.99 11.77 -3.38
C ARG A 6 -6.41 10.59 -2.59
N ARG A 7 -7.10 9.46 -2.60
CA ARG A 7 -6.62 8.25 -1.90
C ARG A 7 -5.35 7.71 -2.55
N VAL A 8 -5.27 7.76 -3.88
CA VAL A 8 -4.05 7.37 -4.61
C VAL A 8 -2.90 8.31 -4.28
N GLU A 9 -3.16 9.61 -4.20
CA GLU A 9 -2.15 10.60 -3.81
C GLU A 9 -1.63 10.34 -2.39
N LEU A 10 -2.51 10.02 -1.46
CA LEU A 10 -2.13 9.69 -0.09
C LEU A 10 -1.27 8.43 -0.04
N ALA A 11 -1.62 7.43 -0.83
CA ALA A 11 -0.84 6.19 -0.92
C ALA A 11 0.55 6.48 -1.51
N GLN A 12 0.61 7.34 -2.53
CA GLN A 12 1.90 7.74 -3.12
C GLN A 12 2.77 8.44 -2.07
N ALA A 13 2.20 9.32 -1.27
CA ALA A 13 2.93 10.02 -0.21
C ALA A 13 3.45 9.03 0.84
N ALA A 14 2.66 8.04 1.19
CA ALA A 14 3.07 7.01 2.15
C ALA A 14 4.22 6.16 1.59
N LEU A 15 4.12 5.77 0.32
CA LEU A 15 5.18 5.00 -0.34
C LEU A 15 6.47 5.80 -0.42
N ASP A 16 6.38 7.08 -0.79
CA ASP A 16 7.55 7.96 -0.86
C ASP A 16 8.26 8.06 0.49
N ALA A 17 7.50 8.22 1.57
CA ALA A 17 8.04 8.29 2.92
C ALA A 17 8.71 6.97 3.33
N TYR A 18 8.10 5.85 2.99
CA TYR A 18 8.63 4.53 3.27
C TYR A 18 9.97 4.31 2.56
N LEU A 19 10.02 4.61 1.28
CA LEU A 19 11.23 4.44 0.47
C LEU A 19 12.35 5.37 0.92
N HIS A 20 12.01 6.60 1.29
CA HIS A 20 12.99 7.55 1.82
C HIS A 20 13.58 7.04 3.13
N ALA A 21 12.76 6.50 4.01
CA ALA A 21 13.21 5.96 5.29
C ALA A 21 14.15 4.76 5.12
N GLU A 22 13.96 3.96 4.08
CA GLU A 22 14.86 2.85 3.74
C GLU A 22 16.17 3.32 3.11
N GLY A 23 16.29 4.58 2.76
CA GLY A 23 17.43 5.08 2.02
C GLY A 23 17.39 4.76 0.53
N ALA A 24 16.24 4.31 0.04
CA ALA A 24 16.05 4.00 -1.37
C ALA A 24 15.69 5.28 -2.13
N ASP A 25 16.69 6.10 -2.38
CA ASP A 25 16.50 7.36 -3.09
C ASP A 25 16.45 7.09 -4.59
N ARG A 26 15.32 6.55 -5.04
CA ARG A 26 15.12 6.20 -6.45
C ARG A 26 14.10 7.12 -7.10
N ARG A 27 14.44 7.58 -8.27
CA ARG A 27 13.52 8.30 -9.13
C ARG A 27 13.09 7.38 -10.26
N TRP A 28 11.78 7.15 -10.35
CA TRP A 28 11.23 6.32 -11.40
C TRP A 28 10.66 7.20 -12.50
N THR A 29 11.02 6.91 -13.73
CA THR A 29 10.53 7.66 -14.88
C THR A 29 9.31 7.04 -15.52
N GLY A 30 9.02 5.80 -15.23
CA GLY A 30 7.88 5.07 -15.79
C GLY A 30 6.87 4.59 -14.77
N GLY A 31 6.86 5.19 -13.56
CA GLY A 31 6.01 4.75 -12.48
C GLY A 31 6.76 3.89 -11.47
N VAL A 32 6.10 3.61 -10.34
CA VAL A 32 6.70 2.84 -9.26
C VAL A 32 6.71 1.36 -9.61
N PRO A 33 7.85 0.66 -9.47
CA PRO A 33 7.88 -0.79 -9.69
C PRO A 33 6.94 -1.52 -8.74
N ALA A 34 6.30 -2.58 -9.23
CA ALA A 34 5.37 -3.37 -8.42
C ALA A 34 6.02 -3.95 -7.17
N CYS A 35 7.30 -4.31 -7.23
CA CYS A 35 8.02 -4.88 -6.09
C CYS A 35 8.09 -3.90 -4.91
N GLU A 36 8.20 -2.60 -5.16
CA GLU A 36 8.22 -1.60 -4.10
C GLU A 36 6.86 -1.50 -3.41
N VAL A 37 5.78 -1.62 -4.18
CA VAL A 37 4.43 -1.64 -3.63
C VAL A 37 4.20 -2.91 -2.80
N VAL A 38 4.66 -4.05 -3.30
CA VAL A 38 4.55 -5.33 -2.58
C VAL A 38 5.31 -5.26 -1.26
N ASP A 39 6.51 -4.68 -1.25
CA ASP A 39 7.32 -4.55 -0.03
C ASP A 39 6.60 -3.70 1.02
N LEU A 40 6.01 -2.58 0.62
CA LEU A 40 5.25 -1.74 1.54
C LEU A 40 4.04 -2.49 2.12
N ILE A 41 3.29 -3.20 1.26
CA ILE A 41 2.14 -3.99 1.72
C ILE A 41 2.60 -5.07 2.72
N THR A 42 3.68 -5.77 2.42
CA THR A 42 4.23 -6.80 3.29
C THR A 42 4.60 -6.22 4.65
N ASP A 43 5.29 -5.10 4.66
CA ASP A 43 5.73 -4.47 5.91
C ASP A 43 4.55 -3.90 6.71
N LEU A 44 3.50 -3.41 6.04
CA LEU A 44 2.27 -3.00 6.72
C LEU A 44 1.57 -4.19 7.37
N LEU A 45 1.59 -5.36 6.73
CA LEU A 45 1.02 -6.57 7.30
C LEU A 45 1.84 -7.07 8.50
N LEU A 46 3.16 -6.94 8.44
CA LEU A 46 4.03 -7.24 9.59
C LEU A 46 3.72 -6.30 10.75
N PHE A 47 3.56 -5.02 10.45
CA PHE A 47 3.17 -4.03 11.45
C PHE A 47 1.81 -4.38 12.08
N ALA A 48 0.85 -4.78 11.25
CA ALA A 48 -0.46 -5.21 11.74
C ALA A 48 -0.33 -6.37 12.73
N LYS A 49 0.49 -7.36 12.38
CA LYS A 49 0.75 -8.52 13.25
C LYS A 49 1.34 -8.09 14.59
N GLU A 50 2.35 -7.24 14.56
CA GLU A 50 3.04 -6.76 15.78
C GLU A 50 2.13 -5.90 16.66
N THR A 51 1.10 -5.29 16.10
CA THR A 51 0.16 -4.45 16.84
C THR A 51 -1.13 -5.19 17.22
N GLY A 52 -1.14 -6.52 17.11
CA GLY A 52 -2.25 -7.34 17.59
C GLY A 52 -3.35 -7.62 16.58
N HIS A 53 -3.11 -7.35 15.31
CA HIS A 53 -4.08 -7.63 14.24
C HIS A 53 -3.68 -8.90 13.48
N ASP A 54 -4.67 -9.60 12.93
CA ASP A 54 -4.42 -10.75 12.06
C ASP A 54 -4.13 -10.27 10.64
N PRO A 55 -2.91 -10.47 10.12
CA PRO A 55 -2.55 -9.99 8.78
C PRO A 55 -3.46 -10.53 7.67
N CYS A 56 -3.87 -11.78 7.76
CA CYS A 56 -4.75 -12.38 6.75
C CYS A 56 -6.12 -11.71 6.72
N SER A 57 -6.66 -11.37 7.89
CA SER A 57 -7.93 -10.63 8.00
C SER A 57 -7.79 -9.22 7.44
N VAL A 58 -6.70 -8.53 7.76
CA VAL A 58 -6.42 -7.19 7.24
C VAL A 58 -6.34 -7.22 5.72
N LEU A 59 -5.59 -8.17 5.18
CA LEU A 59 -5.43 -8.33 3.73
C LEU A 59 -6.76 -8.66 3.05
N GLY A 60 -7.55 -9.56 3.63
CA GLY A 60 -8.86 -9.93 3.10
C GLY A 60 -9.81 -8.74 3.03
N ARG A 61 -9.80 -7.90 4.06
CA ARG A 61 -10.60 -6.67 4.07
C ARG A 61 -10.12 -5.69 3.01
N ALA A 62 -8.81 -5.52 2.87
CA ALA A 62 -8.24 -4.63 1.86
C ALA A 62 -8.65 -5.07 0.45
N LYS A 63 -8.64 -6.38 0.18
CA LYS A 63 -9.08 -6.92 -1.11
C LYS A 63 -10.55 -6.59 -1.37
N ARG A 64 -11.43 -6.74 -0.37
CA ARG A 64 -12.84 -6.41 -0.52
C ARG A 64 -13.06 -4.93 -0.78
N HIS A 65 -12.30 -4.07 -0.10
CA HIS A 65 -12.34 -2.63 -0.35
C HIS A 65 -11.90 -2.30 -1.76
N LEU A 66 -10.84 -2.93 -2.23
CA LEU A 66 -10.35 -2.74 -3.60
C LEU A 66 -11.40 -3.13 -4.63
N GLN A 67 -12.06 -4.27 -4.43
CA GLN A 67 -13.13 -4.72 -5.32
C GLN A 67 -14.29 -3.72 -5.36
N ALA A 68 -14.69 -3.19 -4.19
CA ALA A 68 -15.77 -2.21 -4.11
C ALA A 68 -15.41 -0.88 -4.77
N GLU A 69 -14.15 -0.44 -4.62
CA GLU A 69 -13.71 0.88 -5.09
C GLU A 69 -13.31 0.86 -6.57
N ALA A 70 -12.69 -0.21 -7.05
CA ALA A 70 -12.10 -0.25 -8.38
C ALA A 70 -12.70 -1.32 -9.29
N GLY A 71 -13.57 -2.20 -8.76
CA GLY A 71 -14.12 -3.30 -9.53
C GLY A 71 -13.11 -4.38 -9.86
N GLU A 72 -11.93 -4.35 -9.25
CA GLU A 72 -10.88 -5.32 -9.51
C GLU A 72 -11.08 -6.59 -8.71
N ARG A 73 -10.79 -7.71 -9.32
CA ARG A 73 -10.77 -9.00 -8.63
C ARG A 73 -9.33 -9.41 -8.36
N CYS A 74 -9.08 -9.79 -7.16
CA CYS A 74 -7.79 -10.34 -6.76
C CYS A 74 -7.81 -11.85 -6.74
#